data_63be5375e7028bc0a8edae957025b822
#
_entry.id   63be5375e7028bc0a8edae957025b822
#
_cell.length_a   1.000
_cell.length_b   1.000
_cell.length_c   1.000
_cell.angle_alpha   90.00
_cell.angle_beta   90.00
_cell.angle_gamma   90.00
#
_symmetry.space_group_name_H-M   'P 1'
#
loop_
_entity.id
_entity.type
_entity.pdbx_description
1 polymer ?
#
loop_
_entity_poly.entity_id
_entity_poly.type
_entity_poly.pdbx_seq_one_letter_code
_entity_poly.pdbx_strand_id
1 'polypeptide(L)'
;MAFLVYFRMVQHTALVITHEVFMNTAPFAALDALKVKLDANRPLPPHIVSQLHEDIRIRFTYHSNAIEGNTLTIYETKAVLEDGITIGGKSMREHLETIDHSHAIEYLETLVQQNEPLSERVLKEIHNIIMRNIDSANAGKYREVNVIITGANHVPPSATQVPQEMEEFFSWYETARESLHPVELAARVHADFVNIHPFKDGNGRTARLIMNLELMKAGFPTVIIPVESRPEYYKNLDIAATQGDYSPFTAQVADLTAKSFEPYWRLLES
;
A
#
# COMPACT_ATOMS: atom_id res chain seq x y z
N MET A 1 37.36 -28.38 -29.12
CA MET A 1 36.33 -27.56 -29.78
C MET A 1 35.03 -27.42 -28.95
N ALA A 2 34.65 -28.42 -28.17
CA ALA A 2 33.45 -28.37 -27.32
C ALA A 2 33.55 -27.41 -26.12
N PHE A 3 34.76 -27.18 -25.58
CA PHE A 3 34.96 -26.31 -24.40
C PHE A 3 34.84 -24.82 -24.70
N LEU A 4 35.13 -24.37 -25.91
CA LEU A 4 34.98 -22.96 -26.30
C LEU A 4 33.50 -22.56 -26.56
N VAL A 5 32.67 -23.51 -26.98
CA VAL A 5 31.23 -23.25 -27.20
C VAL A 5 30.48 -23.15 -25.89
N TYR A 6 30.84 -23.96 -24.87
CA TYR A 6 30.25 -23.90 -23.55
C TYR A 6 30.56 -22.57 -22.83
N PHE A 7 31.79 -22.09 -22.94
CA PHE A 7 32.22 -20.83 -22.33
C PHE A 7 31.54 -19.60 -22.97
N ARG A 8 31.27 -19.64 -24.29
CA ARG A 8 30.52 -18.57 -24.98
C ARG A 8 29.04 -18.58 -24.62
N MET A 9 28.43 -19.74 -24.43
CA MET A 9 27.01 -19.82 -23.98
C MET A 9 26.84 -19.31 -22.56
N VAL A 10 27.74 -19.67 -21.63
CA VAL A 10 27.68 -19.22 -20.23
C VAL A 10 27.89 -17.70 -20.12
N GLN A 11 28.82 -17.12 -20.92
CA GLN A 11 29.02 -15.67 -20.95
C GLN A 11 27.80 -14.92 -21.55
N HIS A 12 27.14 -15.48 -22.58
CA HIS A 12 25.97 -14.84 -23.18
C HIS A 12 24.76 -14.90 -22.25
N THR A 13 24.56 -16.02 -21.56
CA THR A 13 23.46 -16.18 -20.60
C THR A 13 23.69 -15.32 -19.35
N ALA A 14 24.91 -15.22 -18.84
CA ALA A 14 25.24 -14.33 -17.73
C ALA A 14 25.10 -12.86 -18.09
N LEU A 15 25.47 -12.46 -19.34
CA LEU A 15 25.32 -11.08 -19.81
C LEU A 15 23.86 -10.67 -20.02
N VAL A 16 23.01 -11.60 -20.49
CA VAL A 16 21.57 -11.37 -20.68
C VAL A 16 20.88 -11.29 -19.32
N ILE A 17 21.19 -12.19 -18.38
CA ILE A 17 20.61 -12.15 -17.03
C ILE A 17 21.03 -10.88 -16.28
N THR A 18 22.29 -10.45 -16.38
CA THR A 18 22.74 -9.19 -15.76
C THR A 18 22.14 -7.97 -16.45
N HIS A 19 21.85 -8.01 -17.74
CA HIS A 19 21.25 -6.88 -18.45
C HIS A 19 19.74 -6.75 -18.15
N GLU A 20 19.00 -7.86 -18.10
CA GLU A 20 17.58 -7.87 -17.68
C GLU A 20 17.41 -7.47 -16.22
N VAL A 21 18.24 -7.96 -15.30
CA VAL A 21 18.20 -7.56 -13.89
C VAL A 21 18.57 -6.07 -13.75
N PHE A 22 19.54 -5.56 -14.51
CA PHE A 22 19.93 -4.14 -14.49
C PHE A 22 18.87 -3.23 -15.10
N MET A 23 18.14 -3.68 -16.13
CA MET A 23 17.05 -2.91 -16.75
C MET A 23 15.82 -2.85 -15.83
N ASN A 24 15.58 -3.85 -14.97
CA ASN A 24 14.45 -3.88 -14.05
C ASN A 24 14.69 -3.08 -12.76
N THR A 25 15.94 -2.78 -12.41
CA THR A 25 16.28 -1.94 -11.24
C THR A 25 16.46 -0.46 -11.59
N ALA A 26 16.68 -0.10 -12.85
CA ALA A 26 16.88 1.28 -13.30
C ALA A 26 15.72 2.25 -12.96
N PRO A 27 14.43 1.84 -13.01
CA PRO A 27 13.32 2.73 -12.67
C PRO A 27 13.31 3.18 -11.21
N PHE A 28 13.92 2.41 -10.29
CA PHE A 28 13.87 2.68 -8.85
C PHE A 28 15.18 3.21 -8.27
N ALA A 29 16.26 3.30 -9.05
CA ALA A 29 17.59 3.74 -8.58
C ALA A 29 17.56 5.12 -7.89
N ALA A 30 16.70 6.04 -8.36
CA ALA A 30 16.51 7.34 -7.73
C ALA A 30 15.86 7.22 -6.34
N LEU A 31 14.92 6.30 -6.17
CA LEU A 31 14.26 6.03 -4.89
C LEU A 31 15.23 5.39 -3.90
N ASP A 32 16.06 4.46 -4.37
CA ASP A 32 17.11 3.85 -3.56
C ASP A 32 18.12 4.90 -3.08
N ALA A 33 18.49 5.86 -3.92
CA ALA A 33 19.36 6.96 -3.53
C ALA A 33 18.74 7.85 -2.45
N LEU A 34 17.44 8.16 -2.56
CA LEU A 34 16.70 8.89 -1.52
C LEU A 34 16.63 8.10 -0.22
N LYS A 35 16.38 6.78 -0.30
CA LYS A 35 16.37 5.90 0.86
C LYS A 35 17.74 5.85 1.55
N VAL A 36 18.82 5.68 0.80
CA VAL A 36 20.20 5.69 1.33
C VAL A 36 20.48 7.01 2.05
N LYS A 37 20.07 8.16 1.47
CA LYS A 37 20.20 9.48 2.12
C LYS A 37 19.42 9.54 3.43
N LEU A 38 18.20 8.99 3.48
CA LEU A 38 17.41 8.95 4.71
C LEU A 38 18.04 8.01 5.76
N ASP A 39 18.49 6.82 5.35
CA ASP A 39 19.11 5.84 6.23
C ASP A 39 20.37 6.38 6.90
N ALA A 40 21.14 7.25 6.21
CA ALA A 40 22.30 7.93 6.78
C ALA A 40 21.94 8.91 7.92
N ASN A 41 20.67 9.30 8.06
CA ASN A 41 20.18 10.16 9.15
C ASN A 41 19.47 9.36 10.27
N ARG A 42 19.39 8.03 10.16
CA ARG A 42 18.78 7.18 11.18
C ARG A 42 19.78 6.79 12.28
N PRO A 43 19.35 6.69 13.56
CA PRO A 43 17.99 6.95 14.03
C PRO A 43 17.63 8.45 14.00
N LEU A 44 16.43 8.75 13.57
CA LEU A 44 15.92 10.13 13.55
C LEU A 44 15.73 10.68 14.98
N PRO A 45 15.93 11.98 15.22
CA PRO A 45 15.64 12.60 16.52
C PRO A 45 14.18 12.35 16.94
N PRO A 46 13.91 12.05 18.22
CA PRO A 46 12.57 11.70 18.71
C PRO A 46 11.49 12.74 18.39
N HIS A 47 11.82 14.03 18.43
CA HIS A 47 10.86 15.09 18.11
C HIS A 47 10.47 15.10 16.63
N ILE A 48 11.40 14.81 15.71
CA ILE A 48 11.13 14.66 14.28
C ILE A 48 10.23 13.45 14.04
N VAL A 49 10.53 12.31 14.69
CA VAL A 49 9.70 11.10 14.60
C VAL A 49 8.26 11.39 15.03
N SER A 50 8.08 12.08 16.17
CA SER A 50 6.75 12.42 16.68
C SER A 50 5.98 13.33 15.71
N GLN A 51 6.61 14.36 15.17
CA GLN A 51 5.98 15.29 14.23
C GLN A 51 5.59 14.58 12.91
N LEU A 52 6.48 13.73 12.37
CA LEU A 52 6.19 12.96 11.16
C LEU A 52 5.04 11.98 11.39
N HIS A 53 5.06 11.27 12.51
CA HIS A 53 4.00 10.32 12.87
C HIS A 53 2.63 11.00 12.93
N GLU A 54 2.53 12.15 13.60
CA GLU A 54 1.30 12.91 13.74
C GLU A 54 0.79 13.43 12.38
N ASP A 55 1.64 14.05 11.57
CA ASP A 55 1.29 14.55 10.23
C ASP A 55 0.84 13.42 9.30
N ILE A 56 1.61 12.32 9.26
CA ILE A 56 1.30 11.15 8.44
C ILE A 56 -0.03 10.53 8.88
N ARG A 57 -0.25 10.33 10.18
CA ARG A 57 -1.47 9.74 10.73
C ARG A 57 -2.71 10.53 10.30
N ILE A 58 -2.68 11.85 10.39
CA ILE A 58 -3.79 12.72 9.99
C ILE A 58 -4.00 12.67 8.48
N ARG A 59 -2.94 12.91 7.70
CA ARG A 59 -3.02 12.99 6.24
C ARG A 59 -3.40 11.67 5.59
N PHE A 60 -2.79 10.57 6.03
CA PHE A 60 -3.09 9.24 5.49
C PHE A 60 -4.54 8.87 5.81
N THR A 61 -5.01 9.09 7.04
CA THR A 61 -6.40 8.84 7.43
C THR A 61 -7.36 9.68 6.59
N TYR A 62 -7.10 10.98 6.45
CA TYR A 62 -7.93 11.87 5.64
C TYR A 62 -8.03 11.39 4.20
N HIS A 63 -6.90 11.30 3.49
CA HIS A 63 -6.92 10.96 2.06
C HIS A 63 -7.50 9.56 1.81
N SER A 64 -7.12 8.58 2.61
CA SER A 64 -7.59 7.20 2.46
C SER A 64 -9.10 7.06 2.62
N ASN A 65 -9.71 7.77 3.58
CA ASN A 65 -11.16 7.77 3.77
C ASN A 65 -11.88 8.66 2.74
N ALA A 66 -11.32 9.80 2.37
CA ALA A 66 -11.90 10.70 1.37
C ALA A 66 -11.99 10.04 -0.03
N ILE A 67 -11.03 9.20 -0.41
CA ILE A 67 -11.08 8.38 -1.62
C ILE A 67 -12.34 7.48 -1.62
N GLU A 68 -12.74 6.97 -0.46
CA GLU A 68 -13.95 6.12 -0.30
C GLU A 68 -15.24 6.93 -0.09
N GLY A 69 -15.16 8.27 -0.10
CA GLY A 69 -16.31 9.15 -0.02
C GLY A 69 -16.62 9.71 1.35
N ASN A 70 -15.75 9.53 2.35
CA ASN A 70 -15.83 10.24 3.62
C ASN A 70 -15.69 11.75 3.37
N THR A 71 -16.54 12.55 3.98
CA THR A 71 -16.65 13.98 3.71
C THR A 71 -15.99 14.88 4.76
N LEU A 72 -15.36 14.30 5.79
CA LEU A 72 -14.55 15.08 6.73
C LEU A 72 -13.41 15.77 5.99
N THR A 73 -13.19 17.03 6.27
CA THR A 73 -11.99 17.76 5.81
C THR A 73 -10.75 17.34 6.59
N ILE A 74 -9.57 17.67 6.13
CA ILE A 74 -8.33 17.36 6.84
C ILE A 74 -8.28 17.98 8.25
N TYR A 75 -8.83 19.19 8.40
CA TYR A 75 -8.91 19.88 9.71
C TYR A 75 -9.92 19.19 10.65
N GLU A 76 -11.05 18.75 10.11
CA GLU A 76 -12.05 17.97 10.86
C GLU A 76 -11.50 16.58 11.24
N THR A 77 -10.78 15.92 10.34
CA THR A 77 -10.07 14.66 10.62
C THR A 77 -9.09 14.85 11.79
N LYS A 78 -8.30 15.93 11.76
CA LYS A 78 -7.40 16.28 12.86
C LYS A 78 -8.16 16.46 14.17
N ALA A 79 -9.22 17.25 14.20
CA ALA A 79 -10.02 17.51 15.38
C ALA A 79 -10.67 16.23 15.96
N VAL A 80 -11.12 15.31 15.09
CA VAL A 80 -11.63 14.01 15.53
C VAL A 80 -10.53 13.16 16.19
N LEU A 81 -9.32 13.14 15.60
CA LEU A 81 -8.22 12.28 16.06
C LEU A 81 -7.49 12.82 17.29
N GLU A 82 -7.32 14.13 17.41
CA GLU A 82 -6.55 14.76 18.49
C GLU A 82 -7.44 15.19 19.65
N ASP A 83 -8.58 15.84 19.36
CA ASP A 83 -9.43 16.42 20.37
C ASP A 83 -10.59 15.49 20.76
N GLY A 84 -10.82 14.40 20.03
CA GLY A 84 -11.91 13.45 20.28
C GLY A 84 -13.31 14.05 20.12
N ILE A 85 -13.44 15.13 19.32
CA ILE A 85 -14.71 15.82 19.15
C ILE A 85 -15.50 15.29 17.96
N THR A 86 -16.83 15.43 18.02
CA THR A 86 -17.71 15.13 16.88
C THR A 86 -17.99 16.37 16.05
N ILE A 87 -18.03 16.18 14.72
CA ILE A 87 -18.24 17.27 13.75
C ILE A 87 -19.71 17.31 13.34
N GLY A 88 -20.35 18.48 13.55
CA GLY A 88 -21.75 18.69 13.17
C GLY A 88 -21.99 18.47 11.67
N GLY A 89 -23.07 17.79 11.32
CA GLY A 89 -23.42 17.50 9.93
C GLY A 89 -22.69 16.31 9.30
N LYS A 90 -21.81 15.64 10.04
CA LYS A 90 -21.12 14.41 9.62
C LYS A 90 -21.74 13.19 10.33
N SER A 91 -21.78 12.07 9.62
CA SER A 91 -22.34 10.84 10.19
C SER A 91 -21.41 10.21 11.23
N MET A 92 -21.98 9.42 12.13
CA MET A 92 -21.19 8.61 13.08
C MET A 92 -20.27 7.64 12.34
N ARG A 93 -20.71 7.10 11.19
CA ARG A 93 -19.90 6.22 10.34
C ARG A 93 -18.61 6.91 9.90
N GLU A 94 -18.67 8.16 9.45
CA GLU A 94 -17.48 8.90 9.00
C GLU A 94 -16.48 9.11 10.14
N HIS A 95 -16.95 9.36 11.36
CA HIS A 95 -16.09 9.46 12.54
C HIS A 95 -15.42 8.11 12.88
N LEU A 96 -16.20 7.03 12.84
CA LEU A 96 -15.68 5.69 13.12
C LEU A 96 -14.68 5.24 12.06
N GLU A 97 -14.92 5.52 10.77
CA GLU A 97 -13.95 5.27 9.68
C GLU A 97 -12.62 5.98 9.94
N THR A 98 -12.68 7.21 10.41
CA THR A 98 -11.49 8.02 10.74
C THR A 98 -10.72 7.43 11.92
N ILE A 99 -11.40 7.10 13.00
CA ILE A 99 -10.80 6.53 14.22
C ILE A 99 -10.22 5.14 13.93
N ASP A 100 -10.98 4.26 13.28
CA ASP A 100 -10.56 2.90 12.98
C ASP A 100 -9.37 2.87 12.01
N HIS A 101 -9.34 3.78 11.01
CA HIS A 101 -8.19 3.89 10.10
C HIS A 101 -6.92 4.34 10.83
N SER A 102 -7.03 5.28 11.77
CA SER A 102 -5.91 5.70 12.62
C SER A 102 -5.36 4.53 13.46
N HIS A 103 -6.23 3.73 14.08
CA HIS A 103 -5.81 2.53 14.81
C HIS A 103 -5.15 1.49 13.89
N ALA A 104 -5.58 1.39 12.63
CA ALA A 104 -4.93 0.49 11.68
C ALA A 104 -3.51 0.96 11.31
N ILE A 105 -3.25 2.27 11.24
CA ILE A 105 -1.90 2.81 11.05
C ILE A 105 -1.00 2.43 12.25
N GLU A 106 -1.46 2.61 13.47
CA GLU A 106 -0.72 2.22 14.68
C GLU A 106 -0.41 0.72 14.70
N TYR A 107 -1.36 -0.10 14.22
CA TYR A 107 -1.14 -1.53 14.08
C TYR A 107 -0.09 -1.86 13.03
N LEU A 108 -0.08 -1.17 11.88
CA LEU A 108 0.98 -1.32 10.87
C LEU A 108 2.37 -1.05 11.46
N GLU A 109 2.51 0.02 12.24
CA GLU A 109 3.78 0.36 12.89
C GLU A 109 4.26 -0.77 13.82
N THR A 110 3.33 -1.38 14.55
CA THR A 110 3.64 -2.54 15.40
C THR A 110 4.12 -3.72 14.56
N LEU A 111 3.47 -4.02 13.43
CA LEU A 111 3.87 -5.09 12.51
C LEU A 111 5.27 -4.83 11.91
N VAL A 112 5.56 -3.58 11.54
CA VAL A 112 6.89 -3.18 11.03
C VAL A 112 7.97 -3.36 12.09
N GLN A 113 7.72 -2.91 13.34
CA GLN A 113 8.67 -3.08 14.46
C GLN A 113 8.94 -4.56 14.76
N GLN A 114 7.95 -5.42 14.65
CA GLN A 114 8.05 -6.86 14.86
C GLN A 114 8.59 -7.61 13.64
N ASN A 115 8.79 -6.92 12.52
CA ASN A 115 9.11 -7.52 11.21
C ASN A 115 8.14 -8.62 10.80
N GLU A 116 6.85 -8.47 11.17
CA GLU A 116 5.81 -9.46 10.89
C GLU A 116 5.51 -9.48 9.38
N PRO A 117 5.53 -10.63 8.70
CA PRO A 117 5.23 -10.70 7.27
C PRO A 117 3.74 -10.49 7.00
N LEU A 118 3.42 -9.97 5.82
CA LEU A 118 2.05 -9.98 5.32
C LEU A 118 1.59 -11.44 5.17
N SER A 119 0.48 -11.76 5.79
CA SER A 119 -0.15 -13.08 5.77
C SER A 119 -1.66 -12.92 5.78
N GLU A 120 -2.39 -14.00 5.48
CA GLU A 120 -3.85 -13.97 5.54
C GLU A 120 -4.37 -13.51 6.91
N ARG A 121 -3.71 -13.96 7.99
CA ARG A 121 -4.04 -13.52 9.35
C ARG A 121 -3.85 -12.01 9.50
N VAL A 122 -2.69 -11.48 9.14
CA VAL A 122 -2.38 -10.04 9.23
C VAL A 122 -3.35 -9.22 8.39
N LEU A 123 -3.64 -9.66 7.15
CA LEU A 123 -4.60 -9.02 6.26
C LEU A 123 -5.99 -8.92 6.90
N LYS A 124 -6.50 -10.03 7.44
CA LYS A 124 -7.81 -10.09 8.11
C LYS A 124 -7.84 -9.26 9.39
N GLU A 125 -6.74 -9.17 10.12
CA GLU A 125 -6.63 -8.32 11.31
C GLU A 125 -6.67 -6.83 10.94
N ILE A 126 -5.93 -6.40 9.91
CA ILE A 126 -5.98 -5.02 9.40
C ILE A 126 -7.42 -4.67 8.97
N HIS A 127 -8.05 -5.53 8.16
CA HIS A 127 -9.43 -5.32 7.74
C HIS A 127 -10.40 -5.31 8.93
N ASN A 128 -10.20 -6.17 9.92
CA ASN A 128 -11.04 -6.17 11.13
C ASN A 128 -10.93 -4.83 11.88
N ILE A 129 -9.73 -4.28 12.02
CA ILE A 129 -9.53 -2.99 12.70
C ILE A 129 -10.31 -1.87 12.00
N ILE A 130 -10.24 -1.77 10.67
CA ILE A 130 -10.91 -0.69 9.93
C ILE A 130 -12.43 -0.86 9.81
N MET A 131 -12.97 -2.06 10.10
CA MET A 131 -14.39 -2.35 9.89
C MET A 131 -15.16 -2.72 11.15
N ARG A 132 -14.51 -3.03 12.27
CA ARG A 132 -15.13 -3.57 13.48
C ARG A 132 -16.22 -2.68 14.07
N ASN A 133 -16.09 -1.37 13.97
CA ASN A 133 -17.08 -0.42 14.48
C ASN A 133 -18.09 0.02 13.40
N ILE A 134 -17.91 -0.42 12.14
CA ILE A 134 -18.73 -0.05 10.98
C ILE A 134 -19.62 -1.21 10.55
N ASP A 135 -19.05 -2.40 10.37
CA ASP A 135 -19.73 -3.64 10.02
C ASP A 135 -19.05 -4.83 10.73
N SER A 136 -19.26 -4.95 12.04
CA SER A 136 -18.62 -5.98 12.87
C SER A 136 -18.94 -7.42 12.43
N ALA A 137 -20.06 -7.63 11.76
CA ALA A 137 -20.47 -8.95 11.29
C ALA A 137 -19.54 -9.47 10.16
N ASN A 138 -19.03 -8.56 9.32
CA ASN A 138 -18.18 -8.87 8.17
C ASN A 138 -16.70 -8.47 8.37
N ALA A 139 -16.36 -7.81 9.47
CA ALA A 139 -15.00 -7.38 9.77
C ALA A 139 -14.03 -8.58 9.82
N GLY A 140 -12.94 -8.53 9.03
CA GLY A 140 -11.95 -9.59 8.95
C GLY A 140 -12.40 -10.88 8.24
N LYS A 141 -13.56 -10.88 7.58
CA LYS A 141 -14.11 -12.07 6.91
C LYS A 141 -14.26 -11.84 5.42
N TYR A 142 -13.82 -12.81 4.62
CA TYR A 142 -14.07 -12.80 3.19
C TYR A 142 -15.57 -12.78 2.90
N ARG A 143 -15.95 -12.11 1.83
CA ARG A 143 -17.35 -11.99 1.41
C ARG A 143 -17.94 -13.33 0.95
N GLU A 144 -19.17 -13.54 1.30
CA GLU A 144 -19.99 -14.67 0.86
C GLU A 144 -20.95 -14.28 -0.28
N VAL A 145 -20.89 -13.02 -0.74
CA VAL A 145 -21.72 -12.48 -1.80
C VAL A 145 -20.88 -11.90 -2.92
N ASN A 146 -21.41 -11.94 -4.15
CA ASN A 146 -20.78 -11.26 -5.26
C ASN A 146 -20.91 -9.75 -5.11
N VAL A 147 -19.88 -9.02 -5.55
CA VAL A 147 -19.81 -7.56 -5.49
C VAL A 147 -19.50 -6.98 -6.87
N ILE A 148 -19.81 -5.71 -7.05
CA ILE A 148 -19.46 -4.91 -8.23
C ILE A 148 -18.66 -3.71 -7.75
N ILE A 149 -17.56 -3.41 -8.42
CA ILE A 149 -16.79 -2.19 -8.18
C ILE A 149 -17.40 -1.09 -9.04
N THR A 150 -18.05 -0.13 -8.40
CA THR A 150 -18.71 0.97 -9.11
C THR A 150 -17.70 1.81 -9.91
N GLY A 151 -17.92 1.92 -11.22
CA GLY A 151 -17.07 2.72 -12.11
C GLY A 151 -15.84 2.01 -12.65
N ALA A 152 -15.57 0.74 -12.27
CA ALA A 152 -14.53 -0.09 -12.86
C ALA A 152 -15.10 -0.93 -14.03
N ASN A 153 -14.24 -1.24 -15.02
CA ASN A 153 -14.55 -2.23 -16.06
C ASN A 153 -14.25 -3.66 -15.57
N HIS A 154 -13.38 -3.77 -14.60
CA HIS A 154 -13.05 -5.05 -13.96
C HIS A 154 -14.21 -5.59 -13.13
N VAL A 155 -14.46 -6.90 -13.29
CA VAL A 155 -15.43 -7.65 -12.47
C VAL A 155 -14.65 -8.57 -11.51
N PRO A 156 -14.75 -8.38 -10.18
CA PRO A 156 -14.09 -9.25 -9.23
C PRO A 156 -14.55 -10.71 -9.35
N PRO A 157 -13.70 -11.69 -8.95
CA PRO A 157 -14.09 -13.10 -8.92
C PRO A 157 -15.37 -13.32 -8.09
N SER A 158 -16.08 -14.41 -8.36
CA SER A 158 -17.25 -14.79 -7.56
C SER A 158 -16.87 -15.04 -6.10
N ALA A 159 -17.82 -14.88 -5.18
CA ALA A 159 -17.57 -15.10 -3.75
C ALA A 159 -16.99 -16.49 -3.45
N THR A 160 -17.41 -17.49 -4.20
CA THR A 160 -16.93 -18.87 -4.04
C THR A 160 -15.47 -19.07 -4.49
N GLN A 161 -14.94 -18.19 -5.35
CA GLN A 161 -13.56 -18.22 -5.83
C GLN A 161 -12.61 -17.44 -4.91
N VAL A 162 -13.11 -16.51 -4.11
CA VAL A 162 -12.29 -15.65 -3.24
C VAL A 162 -11.28 -16.42 -2.40
N PRO A 163 -11.60 -17.52 -1.73
CA PRO A 163 -10.61 -18.25 -0.92
C PRO A 163 -9.43 -18.78 -1.76
N GLN A 164 -9.69 -19.31 -2.95
CA GLN A 164 -8.66 -19.80 -3.87
C GLN A 164 -7.80 -18.66 -4.40
N GLU A 165 -8.42 -17.57 -4.87
CA GLU A 165 -7.70 -16.37 -5.36
C GLU A 165 -6.79 -15.78 -4.29
N MET A 166 -7.22 -15.79 -3.02
CA MET A 166 -6.38 -15.32 -1.91
C MET A 166 -5.25 -16.29 -1.57
N GLU A 167 -5.44 -17.60 -1.71
CA GLU A 167 -4.36 -18.59 -1.57
C GLU A 167 -3.30 -18.38 -2.66
N GLU A 168 -3.73 -18.19 -3.91
CA GLU A 168 -2.85 -17.88 -5.05
C GLU A 168 -2.11 -16.54 -4.86
N PHE A 169 -2.80 -15.51 -4.36
CA PHE A 169 -2.20 -14.22 -4.00
C PHE A 169 -1.08 -14.37 -2.97
N PHE A 170 -1.28 -15.10 -1.89
CA PHE A 170 -0.23 -15.31 -0.88
C PHE A 170 0.90 -16.19 -1.40
N SER A 171 0.62 -17.21 -2.22
CA SER A 171 1.63 -18.02 -2.88
C SER A 171 2.52 -17.18 -3.81
N TRP A 172 1.91 -16.31 -4.61
CA TRP A 172 2.63 -15.33 -5.44
C TRP A 172 3.46 -14.37 -4.58
N TYR A 173 2.88 -13.81 -3.53
CA TYR A 173 3.55 -12.85 -2.64
C TYR A 173 4.83 -13.42 -2.05
N GLU A 174 4.83 -14.67 -1.58
CA GLU A 174 6.02 -15.32 -1.01
C GLU A 174 7.19 -15.40 -2.01
N THR A 175 6.91 -15.59 -3.29
CA THR A 175 7.93 -15.60 -4.34
C THR A 175 8.33 -14.18 -4.77
N ALA A 176 7.35 -13.30 -4.90
CA ALA A 176 7.52 -11.94 -5.39
C ALA A 176 8.37 -11.08 -4.45
N ARG A 177 8.19 -11.22 -3.13
CA ARG A 177 8.93 -10.45 -2.12
C ARG A 177 10.44 -10.70 -2.12
N GLU A 178 10.89 -11.82 -2.70
CA GLU A 178 12.32 -12.15 -2.80
C GLU A 178 12.96 -11.61 -4.11
N SER A 179 12.14 -11.25 -5.10
CA SER A 179 12.60 -10.93 -6.44
C SER A 179 12.27 -9.53 -6.91
N LEU A 180 11.15 -8.94 -6.47
CA LEU A 180 10.73 -7.62 -6.90
C LEU A 180 11.36 -6.51 -6.05
N HIS A 181 11.55 -5.34 -6.68
CA HIS A 181 11.88 -4.13 -5.94
C HIS A 181 10.75 -3.80 -4.95
N PRO A 182 11.03 -3.35 -3.69
CA PRO A 182 10.00 -3.12 -2.68
C PRO A 182 8.85 -2.21 -3.12
N VAL A 183 9.13 -1.18 -3.93
CA VAL A 183 8.11 -0.27 -4.45
C VAL A 183 7.22 -0.96 -5.48
N GLU A 184 7.78 -1.81 -6.33
CA GLU A 184 7.01 -2.63 -7.28
C GLU A 184 6.17 -3.68 -6.54
N LEU A 185 6.76 -4.36 -5.57
CA LEU A 185 6.05 -5.32 -4.72
C LEU A 185 4.85 -4.67 -4.04
N ALA A 186 5.05 -3.51 -3.41
CA ALA A 186 3.99 -2.77 -2.72
C ALA A 186 2.85 -2.36 -3.68
N ALA A 187 3.19 -1.87 -4.88
CA ALA A 187 2.20 -1.54 -5.91
C ALA A 187 1.41 -2.78 -6.36
N ARG A 188 2.09 -3.89 -6.61
CA ARG A 188 1.44 -5.13 -7.05
C ARG A 188 0.59 -5.77 -5.96
N VAL A 189 1.08 -5.82 -4.73
CA VAL A 189 0.29 -6.28 -3.56
C VAL A 189 -1.01 -5.50 -3.45
N HIS A 190 -0.94 -4.18 -3.61
CA HIS A 190 -2.13 -3.34 -3.60
C HIS A 190 -3.09 -3.68 -4.75
N ALA A 191 -2.59 -3.69 -5.99
CA ALA A 191 -3.42 -3.87 -7.18
C ALA A 191 -4.06 -5.26 -7.23
N ASP A 192 -3.29 -6.33 -7.00
CA ASP A 192 -3.78 -7.71 -7.03
C ASP A 192 -4.84 -7.94 -5.94
N PHE A 193 -4.60 -7.42 -4.72
CA PHE A 193 -5.59 -7.48 -3.65
C PHE A 193 -6.90 -6.75 -4.00
N VAL A 194 -6.82 -5.53 -4.56
CA VAL A 194 -8.03 -4.78 -4.97
C VAL A 194 -8.77 -5.50 -6.10
N ASN A 195 -8.05 -6.15 -7.02
CA ASN A 195 -8.66 -6.89 -8.12
C ASN A 195 -9.45 -8.11 -7.65
N ILE A 196 -8.95 -8.83 -6.63
CA ILE A 196 -9.68 -9.93 -5.98
C ILE A 196 -10.89 -9.39 -5.21
N HIS A 197 -10.75 -8.22 -4.59
CA HIS A 197 -11.81 -7.56 -3.80
C HIS A 197 -12.42 -8.49 -2.75
N PRO A 198 -11.62 -9.08 -1.85
CA PRO A 198 -12.03 -10.23 -1.06
C PRO A 198 -13.05 -9.92 0.04
N PHE A 199 -13.23 -8.66 0.41
CA PHE A 199 -14.15 -8.24 1.46
C PHE A 199 -15.41 -7.57 0.89
N LYS A 200 -16.45 -7.47 1.72
CA LYS A 200 -17.69 -6.81 1.34
C LYS A 200 -17.56 -5.29 1.22
N ASP A 201 -16.73 -4.67 2.07
CA ASP A 201 -16.39 -3.24 2.12
C ASP A 201 -14.95 -3.09 2.64
N GLY A 202 -14.35 -1.91 2.58
CA GLY A 202 -13.03 -1.64 3.16
C GLY A 202 -11.83 -2.15 2.33
N ASN A 203 -12.03 -2.72 1.13
CA ASN A 203 -10.94 -3.25 0.32
C ASN A 203 -9.93 -2.17 -0.08
N GLY A 204 -10.35 -1.00 -0.52
CA GLY A 204 -9.45 0.09 -0.91
C GLY A 204 -8.60 0.58 0.27
N ARG A 205 -9.21 0.77 1.45
CA ARG A 205 -8.49 1.16 2.67
C ARG A 205 -7.47 0.11 3.09
N THR A 206 -7.86 -1.16 3.08
CA THR A 206 -6.97 -2.29 3.37
C THR A 206 -5.81 -2.35 2.37
N ALA A 207 -6.08 -2.19 1.07
CA ALA A 207 -5.05 -2.19 0.02
C ALA A 207 -3.99 -1.12 0.25
N ARG A 208 -4.39 0.12 0.57
CA ARG A 208 -3.47 1.21 0.87
C ARG A 208 -2.66 0.98 2.15
N LEU A 209 -3.23 0.29 3.13
CA LEU A 209 -2.53 -0.10 4.35
C LEU A 209 -1.49 -1.19 4.09
N ILE A 210 -1.83 -2.28 3.39
CA ILE A 210 -0.86 -3.36 3.09
C ILE A 210 0.24 -2.92 2.12
N MET A 211 -0.05 -2.02 1.17
CA MET A 211 0.97 -1.36 0.35
C MET A 211 1.99 -0.64 1.24
N ASN A 212 1.51 0.12 2.21
CA ASN A 212 2.37 0.84 3.13
C ASN A 212 3.10 -0.08 4.11
N LEU A 213 2.52 -1.21 4.50
CA LEU A 213 3.24 -2.22 5.28
C LEU A 213 4.51 -2.67 4.56
N GLU A 214 4.42 -2.99 3.27
CA GLU A 214 5.58 -3.42 2.47
C GLU A 214 6.62 -2.30 2.31
N LEU A 215 6.18 -1.09 2.01
CA LEU A 215 7.09 0.06 1.89
C LEU A 215 7.82 0.36 3.20
N MET A 216 7.10 0.42 4.31
CA MET A 216 7.66 0.70 5.64
C MET A 216 8.63 -0.39 6.10
N LYS A 217 8.33 -1.67 5.88
CA LYS A 217 9.23 -2.80 6.16
C LYS A 217 10.52 -2.70 5.35
N ALA A 218 10.45 -2.22 4.12
CA ALA A 218 11.63 -1.97 3.30
C ALA A 218 12.37 -0.66 3.66
N GLY A 219 11.88 0.11 4.64
CA GLY A 219 12.49 1.35 5.12
C GLY A 219 12.13 2.60 4.31
N PHE A 220 11.16 2.51 3.40
CA PHE A 220 10.60 3.68 2.71
C PHE A 220 9.61 4.43 3.60
N PRO A 221 9.45 5.75 3.40
CA PRO A 221 8.38 6.52 4.04
C PRO A 221 6.98 6.04 3.64
N THR A 222 5.99 6.34 4.50
CA THR A 222 4.58 6.09 4.19
C THR A 222 4.14 6.87 2.96
N VAL A 223 3.53 6.18 2.01
CA VAL A 223 2.97 6.75 0.78
C VAL A 223 1.50 7.08 0.99
N ILE A 224 1.13 8.31 0.69
CA ILE A 224 -0.25 8.79 0.73
C ILE A 224 -0.71 9.05 -0.70
N ILE A 225 -1.77 8.36 -1.13
CA ILE A 225 -2.44 8.63 -2.40
C ILE A 225 -3.39 9.82 -2.17
N PRO A 226 -3.16 10.97 -2.80
CA PRO A 226 -4.03 12.13 -2.60
C PRO A 226 -5.43 11.89 -3.17
N VAL A 227 -6.47 12.37 -2.49
CA VAL A 227 -7.86 12.25 -2.98
C VAL A 227 -8.05 12.93 -4.34
N GLU A 228 -7.29 13.98 -4.63
CA GLU A 228 -7.29 14.70 -5.89
C GLU A 228 -6.85 13.81 -7.07
N SER A 229 -5.99 12.81 -6.80
CA SER A 229 -5.55 11.84 -7.82
C SER A 229 -6.49 10.64 -7.97
N ARG A 230 -7.63 10.61 -7.27
CA ARG A 230 -8.59 9.49 -7.31
C ARG A 230 -8.96 9.02 -8.72
N PRO A 231 -9.24 9.89 -9.70
CA PRO A 231 -9.57 9.44 -11.07
C PRO A 231 -8.43 8.69 -11.75
N GLU A 232 -7.19 9.18 -11.61
CA GLU A 232 -5.99 8.55 -12.17
C GLU A 232 -5.70 7.23 -11.45
N TYR A 233 -5.79 7.23 -10.14
CA TYR A 233 -5.60 6.06 -9.29
C TYR A 233 -6.53 4.91 -9.70
N TYR A 234 -7.82 5.16 -9.86
CA TYR A 234 -8.78 4.14 -10.30
C TYR A 234 -8.56 3.69 -11.74
N LYS A 235 -8.21 4.63 -12.65
CA LYS A 235 -7.85 4.29 -14.02
C LYS A 235 -6.64 3.34 -14.08
N ASN A 236 -5.60 3.61 -13.32
CA ASN A 236 -4.39 2.80 -13.30
C ASN A 236 -4.65 1.39 -12.74
N LEU A 237 -5.50 1.28 -11.71
CA LEU A 237 -5.95 -0.01 -11.19
C LEU A 237 -6.80 -0.79 -12.20
N ASP A 238 -7.70 -0.13 -12.91
CA ASP A 238 -8.54 -0.78 -13.93
C ASP A 238 -7.69 -1.29 -15.11
N ILE A 239 -6.63 -0.57 -15.51
CA ILE A 239 -5.64 -1.04 -16.48
C ILE A 239 -4.93 -2.30 -15.97
N ALA A 240 -4.46 -2.29 -14.73
CA ALA A 240 -3.81 -3.46 -14.13
C ALA A 240 -4.75 -4.67 -14.12
N ALA A 241 -6.01 -4.48 -13.75
CA ALA A 241 -7.01 -5.54 -13.66
C ALA A 241 -7.46 -6.10 -15.02
N THR A 242 -7.66 -5.23 -16.02
CA THR A 242 -8.27 -5.62 -17.31
C THR A 242 -7.25 -5.97 -18.38
N GLN A 243 -6.01 -5.45 -18.28
CA GLN A 243 -4.96 -5.61 -19.29
C GLN A 243 -3.73 -6.34 -18.75
N GLY A 244 -3.63 -6.56 -17.43
CA GLY A 244 -2.44 -7.13 -16.80
C GLY A 244 -1.23 -6.18 -16.81
N ASP A 245 -1.42 -4.89 -17.13
CA ASP A 245 -0.37 -3.89 -17.17
C ASP A 245 -0.32 -3.10 -15.86
N TYR A 246 0.61 -3.46 -15.00
CA TYR A 246 0.85 -2.80 -13.70
C TYR A 246 1.69 -1.53 -13.82
N SER A 247 2.31 -1.27 -14.98
CA SER A 247 3.29 -0.19 -15.16
C SER A 247 2.73 1.19 -14.79
N PRO A 248 1.49 1.59 -15.17
CA PRO A 248 0.97 2.91 -14.81
C PRO A 248 0.77 3.07 -13.30
N PHE A 249 0.28 2.03 -12.61
CA PHE A 249 0.07 2.10 -11.17
C PHE A 249 1.41 2.05 -10.41
N THR A 250 2.35 1.22 -10.84
CA THR A 250 3.70 1.16 -10.28
C THR A 250 4.43 2.50 -10.41
N ALA A 251 4.32 3.16 -11.57
CA ALA A 251 4.88 4.50 -11.78
C ALA A 251 4.23 5.54 -10.84
N GLN A 252 2.92 5.51 -10.67
CA GLN A 252 2.22 6.37 -9.72
C GLN A 252 2.71 6.16 -8.28
N VAL A 253 2.85 4.92 -7.83
CA VAL A 253 3.37 4.61 -6.49
C VAL A 253 4.82 5.07 -6.35
N ALA A 254 5.66 4.88 -7.38
CA ALA A 254 7.04 5.33 -7.38
C ALA A 254 7.16 6.86 -7.25
N ASP A 255 6.36 7.62 -8.00
CA ASP A 255 6.29 9.08 -7.91
C ASP A 255 5.85 9.56 -6.52
N LEU A 256 4.84 8.90 -5.95
CA LEU A 256 4.37 9.20 -4.60
C LEU A 256 5.41 8.82 -3.55
N THR A 257 6.14 7.73 -3.75
CA THR A 257 7.27 7.33 -2.89
C THR A 257 8.36 8.40 -2.90
N ALA A 258 8.74 8.93 -4.06
CA ALA A 258 9.71 10.02 -4.14
C ALA A 258 9.27 11.26 -3.34
N LYS A 259 7.99 11.65 -3.48
CA LYS A 259 7.41 12.79 -2.75
C LYS A 259 7.30 12.55 -1.25
N SER A 260 7.17 11.32 -0.80
CA SER A 260 7.02 10.99 0.63
C SER A 260 8.29 11.27 1.46
N PHE A 261 9.43 11.50 0.82
CA PHE A 261 10.64 11.93 1.50
C PHE A 261 10.68 13.42 1.84
N GLU A 262 9.88 14.28 1.17
CA GLU A 262 9.92 15.74 1.37
C GLU A 262 9.68 16.19 2.82
N PRO A 263 8.71 15.65 3.58
CA PRO A 263 8.53 16.02 4.98
C PRO A 263 9.75 15.73 5.85
N TYR A 264 10.48 14.63 5.57
CA TYR A 264 11.70 14.26 6.28
C TYR A 264 12.80 15.29 6.05
N TRP A 265 13.04 15.70 4.80
CA TRP A 265 14.06 16.69 4.47
C TRP A 265 13.75 18.04 5.09
N ARG A 266 12.48 18.46 5.02
CA ARG A 266 12.03 19.72 5.62
C ARG A 266 12.33 19.81 7.13
N LEU A 267 12.20 18.69 7.85
CA LEU A 267 12.45 18.66 9.30
C LEU A 267 13.91 18.40 9.65
N LEU A 268 14.68 17.74 8.79
CA LEU A 268 16.11 17.47 9.02
C LEU A 268 17.00 18.66 8.65
N GLU A 269 16.54 19.54 7.76
CA GLU A 269 17.30 20.70 7.28
C GLU A 269 16.87 22.02 8.00
N SER A 270 15.87 21.95 8.89
CA SER A 270 15.42 23.07 9.74
C SER A 270 16.19 23.09 11.05
#